data_5b19c9aaaa682cd5163df0c68e17efcc
#
_entry.id   5b19c9aaaa682cd5163df0c68e17efcc
#
_cell.length_a   1.000
_cell.length_b   1.000
_cell.length_c   1.000
_cell.angle_alpha   90.00
_cell.angle_beta   90.00
_cell.angle_gamma   90.00
#
_symmetry.space_group_name_H-M   'P 1'
#
loop_
_entity.id
_entity.type
_entity.pdbx_description
1 polymer ?
#
loop_
_entity_poly.entity_id
_entity_poly.type
_entity_poly.pdbx_seq_one_letter_code
_entity_poly.pdbx_strand_id
1 'polypeptide(L)'
;MLAKLHLIYFSPTGTTRRIVEQIALGIKARIIEHHDLTLDLSGIDTKLNDGMAIIGVPVYAGRVPEICLQRMQNLSANQIPAVIVVLYGNREFEDALVELRDFVLTKGFIPNAAAAFIGEHSYSTATHPIAANRPDHDDLNKACQFGEVITQGIKDWYQMNPPVIAGSIPYRERTPLGGISPNLIQERCTLCGTCVKACPTNVITISGCITTNVKDCILCCACVKGCPEQARVLDHPALNARREMLATHYQTRKEPSIFIGAAVENVI
;
A
#
# COMPACT_ATOMS: atom_id res chain seq x y z
N MET A 1 -1.40 0.07 -27.46
CA MET A 1 -0.51 -0.43 -26.38
C MET A 1 0.12 0.80 -25.71
N LEU A 2 0.06 0.91 -24.40
CA LEU A 2 0.65 1.99 -23.62
C LEU A 2 2.18 1.97 -23.77
N ALA A 3 2.78 3.15 -24.04
CA ALA A 3 4.22 3.22 -24.23
C ALA A 3 4.99 3.02 -22.92
N LYS A 4 4.55 3.65 -21.84
CA LYS A 4 5.25 3.68 -20.55
C LYS A 4 4.28 3.65 -19.37
N LEU A 5 4.63 2.88 -18.33
CA LEU A 5 3.89 2.74 -17.10
C LEU A 5 4.82 2.90 -15.90
N HIS A 6 4.50 3.80 -14.99
CA HIS A 6 5.21 4.02 -13.74
C HIS A 6 4.50 3.29 -12.60
N LEU A 7 5.19 2.39 -11.93
CA LEU A 7 4.70 1.71 -10.73
C LEU A 7 5.30 2.37 -9.49
N ILE A 8 4.52 3.15 -8.78
CA ILE A 8 4.93 3.89 -7.59
C ILE A 8 4.28 3.22 -6.39
N TYR A 9 5.05 2.63 -5.48
CA TYR A 9 4.44 1.88 -4.39
C TYR A 9 5.27 1.87 -3.11
N PHE A 10 4.56 1.70 -1.98
CA PHE A 10 5.12 1.39 -0.67
C PHE A 10 4.58 0.03 -0.22
N SER A 11 5.46 -0.95 0.03
CA SER A 11 5.03 -2.33 0.25
C SER A 11 5.92 -3.10 1.24
N PRO A 12 5.90 -2.78 2.54
CA PRO A 12 6.80 -3.40 3.52
C PRO A 12 6.68 -4.92 3.63
N THR A 13 5.49 -5.48 3.39
CA THR A 13 5.23 -6.94 3.42
C THR A 13 5.03 -7.55 2.04
N GLY A 14 5.27 -6.78 0.96
CA GLY A 14 5.19 -7.25 -0.42
C GLY A 14 3.77 -7.29 -1.02
N THR A 15 2.71 -7.19 -0.24
CA THR A 15 1.33 -7.38 -0.73
C THR A 15 0.87 -6.29 -1.69
N THR A 16 1.16 -5.02 -1.40
CA THR A 16 0.82 -3.89 -2.30
C THR A 16 1.53 -4.02 -3.63
N ARG A 17 2.82 -4.31 -3.62
CA ARG A 17 3.63 -4.53 -4.82
C ARG A 17 3.01 -5.62 -5.72
N ARG A 18 2.63 -6.76 -5.15
CA ARG A 18 2.01 -7.87 -5.91
C ARG A 18 0.75 -7.43 -6.66
N ILE A 19 -0.13 -6.65 -6.05
CA ILE A 19 -1.34 -6.13 -6.70
C ILE A 19 -0.99 -5.11 -7.79
N VAL A 20 -0.11 -4.16 -7.52
CA VAL A 20 0.31 -3.15 -8.50
C VAL A 20 0.94 -3.80 -9.73
N GLU A 21 1.79 -4.81 -9.54
CA GLU A 21 2.41 -5.58 -10.62
C GLU A 21 1.36 -6.38 -11.44
N GLN A 22 0.35 -6.94 -10.79
CA GLN A 22 -0.72 -7.67 -11.49
C GLN A 22 -1.62 -6.73 -12.31
N ILE A 23 -1.94 -5.55 -11.82
CA ILE A 23 -2.64 -4.53 -12.61
C ILE A 23 -1.80 -4.15 -13.83
N ALA A 24 -0.49 -3.98 -13.65
CA ALA A 24 0.44 -3.64 -14.73
C ALA A 24 0.49 -4.73 -15.82
N LEU A 25 0.42 -6.02 -15.43
CA LEU A 25 0.32 -7.14 -16.38
C LEU A 25 -0.94 -7.03 -17.25
N GLY A 26 -2.07 -6.63 -16.68
CA GLY A 26 -3.32 -6.40 -17.44
C GLY A 26 -3.22 -5.20 -18.39
N ILE A 27 -2.50 -4.13 -18.01
CA ILE A 27 -2.31 -2.94 -18.84
C ILE A 27 -1.40 -3.21 -20.05
N LYS A 28 -0.41 -4.10 -19.93
CA LYS A 28 0.50 -4.51 -21.03
C LYS A 28 1.27 -3.34 -21.66
N ALA A 29 1.90 -2.52 -20.81
CA ALA A 29 2.76 -1.43 -21.27
C ALA A 29 4.07 -1.97 -21.87
N ARG A 30 4.67 -1.21 -22.81
CA ARG A 30 5.96 -1.56 -23.43
C ARG A 30 7.15 -1.40 -22.48
N ILE A 31 7.11 -0.34 -21.64
CA ILE A 31 8.13 -0.01 -20.65
C ILE A 31 7.44 0.09 -19.31
N ILE A 32 8.01 -0.57 -18.31
CA ILE A 32 7.54 -0.48 -16.92
C ILE A 32 8.70 0.03 -16.07
N GLU A 33 8.49 1.15 -15.39
CA GLU A 33 9.45 1.73 -14.45
C GLU A 33 8.94 1.56 -13.02
N HIS A 34 9.77 1.01 -12.15
CA HIS A 34 9.46 0.82 -10.75
C HIS A 34 10.04 1.95 -9.89
N HIS A 35 9.21 2.56 -9.07
CA HIS A 35 9.56 3.52 -8.04
C HIS A 35 9.16 2.92 -6.69
N ASP A 36 10.03 2.07 -6.14
CA ASP A 36 9.79 1.41 -4.86
C ASP A 36 10.14 2.34 -3.69
N LEU A 37 9.13 2.89 -3.07
CA LEU A 37 9.26 3.80 -1.92
C LEU A 37 9.54 3.06 -0.60
N THR A 38 9.61 1.71 -0.60
CA THR A 38 9.59 0.92 0.64
C THR A 38 10.84 1.12 1.47
N LEU A 39 12.00 1.14 0.86
CA LEU A 39 13.29 1.25 1.54
C LEU A 39 14.06 2.54 1.19
N ASP A 40 13.57 3.30 0.24
CA ASP A 40 14.18 4.57 -0.14
C ASP A 40 13.80 5.65 0.87
N LEU A 41 14.75 6.01 1.73
CA LEU A 41 14.56 7.03 2.76
C LEU A 41 14.52 8.44 2.20
N SER A 42 15.12 8.68 1.04
CA SER A 42 15.14 9.99 0.38
C SER A 42 13.80 10.34 -0.27
N GLY A 43 13.01 9.31 -0.59
CA GLY A 43 11.79 9.46 -1.37
C GLY A 43 12.06 9.72 -2.84
N ILE A 44 10.99 9.91 -3.60
CA ILE A 44 11.07 10.17 -5.04
C ILE A 44 11.11 11.68 -5.29
N ASP A 45 12.16 12.14 -5.97
CA ASP A 45 12.29 13.52 -6.47
C ASP A 45 12.33 13.46 -8.01
N THR A 46 11.15 13.40 -8.61
CA THR A 46 11.00 13.19 -10.04
C THR A 46 9.75 13.89 -10.56
N LYS A 47 9.89 14.54 -11.71
CA LYS A 47 8.77 15.05 -12.49
C LYS A 47 8.47 14.09 -13.64
N LEU A 48 7.31 13.45 -13.62
CA LEU A 48 6.84 12.57 -14.67
C LEU A 48 6.15 13.41 -15.76
N ASN A 49 6.56 13.20 -17.03
CA ASN A 49 6.05 13.99 -18.16
C ASN A 49 5.37 13.12 -19.24
N ASP A 50 5.41 11.80 -19.12
CA ASP A 50 4.87 10.85 -20.09
C ASP A 50 4.31 9.59 -19.42
N GLY A 51 3.52 8.83 -20.17
CA GLY A 51 3.02 7.54 -19.74
C GLY A 51 1.77 7.60 -18.86
N MET A 52 1.61 6.60 -18.02
CA MET A 52 0.56 6.44 -17.01
C MET A 52 1.21 6.01 -15.69
N ALA A 53 0.59 6.28 -14.56
CA ALA A 53 1.06 5.80 -13.26
C ALA A 53 0.09 4.82 -12.61
N ILE A 54 0.62 3.83 -11.89
CA ILE A 54 -0.12 3.09 -10.84
C ILE A 54 0.52 3.46 -9.51
N ILE A 55 -0.28 4.01 -8.59
CA ILE A 55 0.21 4.46 -7.28
C ILE A 55 -0.45 3.61 -6.21
N GLY A 56 0.34 2.75 -5.54
CA GLY A 56 -0.15 1.77 -4.58
C GLY A 56 0.43 1.94 -3.18
N VAL A 57 -0.44 2.02 -2.15
CA VAL A 57 -0.04 2.16 -0.75
C VAL A 57 -0.87 1.26 0.17
N PRO A 58 -0.34 0.82 1.31
CA PRO A 58 -1.15 0.13 2.32
C PRO A 58 -2.03 1.11 3.09
N VAL A 59 -3.01 0.56 3.80
CA VAL A 59 -3.87 1.31 4.71
C VAL A 59 -3.43 1.11 6.16
N TYR A 60 -3.06 2.19 6.85
CA TYR A 60 -2.74 2.15 8.28
C TYR A 60 -3.76 2.99 9.06
N ALA A 61 -4.52 2.33 9.93
CA ALA A 61 -5.59 2.95 10.72
C ALA A 61 -6.61 3.76 9.87
N GLY A 62 -6.92 3.27 8.66
CA GLY A 62 -7.89 3.90 7.75
C GLY A 62 -7.37 5.10 6.96
N ARG A 63 -6.06 5.35 6.98
CA ARG A 63 -5.40 6.47 6.30
C ARG A 63 -4.21 5.98 5.48
N VAL A 64 -3.76 6.80 4.53
CA VAL A 64 -2.46 6.60 3.87
C VAL A 64 -1.36 6.75 4.92
N PRO A 65 -0.36 5.85 5.03
CA PRO A 65 0.74 6.03 5.96
C PRO A 65 1.47 7.35 5.69
N GLU A 66 1.75 8.13 6.74
CA GLU A 66 2.42 9.44 6.59
C GLU A 66 3.74 9.35 5.84
N ILE A 67 4.50 8.30 6.10
CA ILE A 67 5.76 8.04 5.41
C ILE A 67 5.58 7.90 3.87
N CYS A 68 4.43 7.40 3.40
CA CYS A 68 4.16 7.34 1.96
C CYS A 68 4.00 8.75 1.39
N LEU A 69 3.21 9.60 2.06
CA LEU A 69 3.00 10.99 1.65
C LEU A 69 4.32 11.77 1.68
N GLN A 70 5.12 11.59 2.72
CA GLN A 70 6.44 12.23 2.85
C GLN A 70 7.38 11.82 1.71
N ARG A 71 7.46 10.51 1.38
CA ARG A 71 8.32 10.00 0.31
C ARG A 71 7.85 10.39 -1.09
N MET A 72 6.59 10.71 -1.27
CA MET A 72 6.03 11.25 -2.50
C MET A 72 5.96 12.80 -2.52
N GLN A 73 6.52 13.49 -1.50
CA GLN A 73 6.36 14.94 -1.38
C GLN A 73 6.92 15.70 -2.59
N ASN A 74 8.05 15.26 -3.14
CA ASN A 74 8.72 15.88 -4.29
C ASN A 74 8.33 15.24 -5.63
N LEU A 75 7.48 14.22 -5.62
CA LEU A 75 6.91 13.66 -6.85
C LEU A 75 5.96 14.68 -7.48
N SER A 76 6.09 14.87 -8.77
CA SER A 76 5.16 15.69 -9.57
C SER A 76 4.88 15.05 -10.92
N ALA A 77 3.78 15.41 -11.53
CA ALA A 77 3.36 14.92 -12.83
C ALA A 77 2.81 16.06 -13.69
N ASN A 78 2.93 15.94 -15.00
CA ASN A 78 2.36 16.87 -15.95
C ASN A 78 1.08 16.27 -16.56
N GLN A 79 -0.02 16.35 -15.82
CA GLN A 79 -1.35 15.82 -16.22
C GLN A 79 -1.30 14.35 -16.65
N ILE A 80 -0.56 13.51 -15.92
CA ILE A 80 -0.41 12.08 -16.24
C ILE A 80 -1.61 11.31 -15.67
N PRO A 81 -2.29 10.47 -16.49
CA PRO A 81 -3.31 9.56 -16.01
C PRO A 81 -2.78 8.63 -14.92
N ALA A 82 -3.56 8.42 -13.88
CA ALA A 82 -3.16 7.56 -12.77
C ALA A 82 -4.26 6.60 -12.32
N VAL A 83 -3.83 5.41 -11.94
CA VAL A 83 -4.61 4.43 -11.19
C VAL A 83 -4.12 4.45 -9.75
N ILE A 84 -5.01 4.70 -8.81
CA ILE A 84 -4.66 4.72 -7.39
C ILE A 84 -5.18 3.46 -6.70
N VAL A 85 -4.33 2.87 -5.86
CA VAL A 85 -4.62 1.58 -5.24
C VAL A 85 -4.28 1.63 -3.76
N VAL A 86 -5.20 1.18 -2.91
CA VAL A 86 -4.92 0.94 -1.51
C VAL A 86 -5.08 -0.53 -1.16
N LEU A 87 -4.24 -1.05 -0.26
CA LEU A 87 -4.37 -2.40 0.30
C LEU A 87 -4.66 -2.35 1.79
N TYR A 88 -5.68 -3.09 2.21
CA TYR A 88 -6.10 -3.14 3.60
C TYR A 88 -6.31 -4.58 4.09
N GLY A 89 -6.23 -4.77 5.42
CA GLY A 89 -6.33 -6.08 6.06
C GLY A 89 -7.77 -6.47 6.39
N ASN A 90 -8.67 -6.53 5.40
CA ASN A 90 -10.05 -7.04 5.47
C ASN A 90 -11.04 -6.25 6.37
N ARG A 91 -10.59 -5.37 7.29
CA ARG A 91 -11.52 -4.61 8.13
C ARG A 91 -12.21 -3.50 7.31
N GLU A 92 -11.48 -2.45 6.95
CA GLU A 92 -11.98 -1.32 6.16
C GLU A 92 -10.81 -0.45 5.70
N PHE A 93 -10.95 0.22 4.55
CA PHE A 93 -9.96 1.17 4.04
C PHE A 93 -10.29 2.63 4.40
N GLU A 94 -11.51 2.90 4.83
CA GLU A 94 -11.98 4.20 5.35
C GLU A 94 -11.59 5.36 4.42
N ASP A 95 -10.82 6.35 4.90
CA ASP A 95 -10.47 7.54 4.11
C ASP A 95 -9.17 7.38 3.29
N ALA A 96 -8.49 6.24 3.36
CA ALA A 96 -7.18 6.08 2.72
C ALA A 96 -7.22 6.28 1.19
N LEU A 97 -8.28 5.79 0.53
CA LEU A 97 -8.38 5.87 -0.93
C LEU A 97 -8.73 7.30 -1.39
N VAL A 98 -9.63 7.98 -0.71
CA VAL A 98 -9.98 9.38 -1.01
C VAL A 98 -8.82 10.31 -0.68
N GLU A 99 -8.09 10.07 0.42
CA GLU A 99 -6.87 10.80 0.75
C GLU A 99 -5.78 10.63 -0.33
N LEU A 100 -5.57 9.41 -0.81
CA LEU A 100 -4.61 9.16 -1.88
C LEU A 100 -5.01 9.88 -3.17
N ARG A 101 -6.31 9.86 -3.54
CA ARG A 101 -6.83 10.60 -4.70
C ARG A 101 -6.50 12.09 -4.59
N ASP A 102 -6.86 12.69 -3.48
CA ASP A 102 -6.68 14.13 -3.30
C ASP A 102 -5.20 14.51 -3.27
N PHE A 103 -4.36 13.68 -2.65
CA PHE A 103 -2.92 13.89 -2.65
C PHE A 103 -2.33 13.86 -4.08
N VAL A 104 -2.63 12.84 -4.89
CA VAL A 104 -2.05 12.73 -6.23
C VAL A 104 -2.56 13.82 -7.18
N LEU A 105 -3.79 14.32 -6.99
CA LEU A 105 -4.29 15.50 -7.68
C LEU A 105 -3.41 16.72 -7.42
N THR A 106 -2.98 16.96 -6.18
CA THR A 106 -2.06 18.06 -5.85
C THR A 106 -0.68 17.91 -6.50
N LYS A 107 -0.33 16.69 -6.91
CA LYS A 107 0.94 16.37 -7.58
C LYS A 107 0.87 16.44 -9.11
N GLY A 108 -0.29 16.80 -9.66
CA GLY A 108 -0.50 16.95 -11.10
C GLY A 108 -0.84 15.66 -11.83
N PHE A 109 -1.23 14.61 -11.13
CA PHE A 109 -1.80 13.40 -11.75
C PHE A 109 -3.30 13.58 -12.01
N ILE A 110 -3.82 12.79 -12.95
CA ILE A 110 -5.26 12.66 -13.23
C ILE A 110 -5.68 11.26 -12.78
N PRO A 111 -6.19 11.07 -11.55
CA PRO A 111 -6.66 9.76 -11.10
C PRO A 111 -7.96 9.39 -11.83
N ASN A 112 -7.87 8.47 -12.78
CA ASN A 112 -8.99 8.04 -13.64
C ASN A 112 -9.65 6.76 -13.13
N ALA A 113 -8.93 5.98 -12.35
CA ALA A 113 -9.43 4.78 -11.70
C ALA A 113 -8.82 4.62 -10.32
N ALA A 114 -9.56 3.97 -9.45
CA ALA A 114 -9.16 3.69 -8.09
C ALA A 114 -9.60 2.29 -7.68
N ALA A 115 -8.84 1.63 -6.80
CA ALA A 115 -9.23 0.36 -6.25
C ALA A 115 -8.76 0.17 -4.80
N ALA A 116 -9.57 -0.55 -4.03
CA ALA A 116 -9.19 -1.04 -2.70
C ALA A 116 -9.14 -2.57 -2.75
N PHE A 117 -7.93 -3.13 -2.65
CA PHE A 117 -7.70 -4.57 -2.60
C PHE A 117 -7.43 -5.05 -1.17
N ILE A 118 -7.62 -6.34 -0.95
CA ILE A 118 -7.37 -6.96 0.34
C ILE A 118 -6.00 -7.65 0.32
N GLY A 119 -5.23 -7.44 1.39
CA GLY A 119 -3.99 -8.15 1.66
C GLY A 119 -4.00 -8.77 3.04
N GLU A 120 -3.16 -9.75 3.27
CA GLU A 120 -2.98 -10.28 4.62
C GLU A 120 -2.63 -9.16 5.59
N HIS A 121 -3.39 -9.06 6.68
CA HIS A 121 -3.15 -8.04 7.69
C HIS A 121 -1.76 -8.25 8.33
N SER A 122 -1.00 -7.18 8.54
CA SER A 122 0.35 -7.27 9.11
C SER A 122 0.39 -7.91 10.50
N TYR A 123 -0.72 -7.86 11.25
CA TYR A 123 -0.86 -8.51 12.57
C TYR A 123 -1.34 -9.95 12.49
N SER A 124 -1.64 -10.50 11.32
CA SER A 124 -2.07 -11.89 11.13
C SER A 124 -1.00 -12.86 11.61
N THR A 125 -1.44 -13.91 12.31
CA THR A 125 -0.60 -15.02 12.76
C THR A 125 -1.29 -16.34 12.43
N ALA A 126 -0.59 -17.46 12.58
CA ALA A 126 -1.18 -18.79 12.37
C ALA A 126 -2.36 -19.06 13.33
N THR A 127 -2.30 -18.54 14.56
CA THR A 127 -3.37 -18.71 15.57
C THR A 127 -4.51 -17.70 15.44
N HIS A 128 -4.25 -16.53 14.84
CA HIS A 128 -5.23 -15.47 14.61
C HIS A 128 -5.11 -14.99 13.16
N PRO A 129 -5.61 -15.79 12.21
CA PRO A 129 -5.52 -15.44 10.79
C PRO A 129 -6.43 -14.24 10.46
N ILE A 130 -5.91 -13.24 9.76
CA ILE A 130 -6.65 -12.06 9.32
C ILE A 130 -6.33 -11.85 7.84
N ALA A 131 -7.27 -12.20 6.96
CA ALA A 131 -7.09 -12.26 5.52
C ALA A 131 -5.79 -13.02 5.13
N ALA A 132 -5.52 -14.13 5.82
CA ALA A 132 -4.30 -14.91 5.63
C ALA A 132 -4.14 -15.35 4.18
N ASN A 133 -2.89 -15.34 3.68
CA ASN A 133 -2.50 -15.70 2.32
C ASN A 133 -3.03 -14.77 1.21
N ARG A 134 -3.69 -13.65 1.56
CA ARG A 134 -4.10 -12.66 0.55
C ARG A 134 -2.99 -11.62 0.28
N PRO A 135 -2.91 -11.09 -0.96
CA PRO A 135 -3.74 -11.41 -2.12
C PRO A 135 -3.50 -12.85 -2.60
N ASP A 136 -4.58 -13.60 -2.80
CA ASP A 136 -4.55 -14.95 -3.36
C ASP A 136 -4.68 -14.92 -4.89
N HIS A 137 -4.83 -16.10 -5.51
CA HIS A 137 -4.94 -16.22 -6.96
C HIS A 137 -6.14 -15.45 -7.53
N ASP A 138 -7.29 -15.47 -6.84
CA ASP A 138 -8.49 -14.77 -7.29
C ASP A 138 -8.31 -13.26 -7.21
N ASP A 139 -7.66 -12.74 -6.15
CA ASP A 139 -7.33 -11.33 -6.03
C ASP A 139 -6.39 -10.88 -7.14
N LEU A 140 -5.37 -11.68 -7.45
CA LEU A 140 -4.41 -11.39 -8.51
C LEU A 140 -5.07 -11.41 -9.89
N ASN A 141 -5.97 -12.35 -10.15
CA ASN A 141 -6.75 -12.39 -11.38
C ASN A 141 -7.63 -11.14 -11.52
N LYS A 142 -8.33 -10.73 -10.46
CA LYS A 142 -9.13 -9.50 -10.46
C LYS A 142 -8.28 -8.25 -10.67
N ALA A 143 -7.07 -8.21 -10.11
CA ALA A 143 -6.12 -7.12 -10.35
C ALA A 143 -5.69 -7.07 -11.83
N CYS A 144 -5.40 -8.21 -12.44
CA CYS A 144 -5.07 -8.29 -13.86
C CYS A 144 -6.26 -7.87 -14.75
N GLN A 145 -7.47 -8.36 -14.47
CA GLN A 145 -8.70 -7.97 -15.18
C GLN A 145 -8.98 -6.47 -15.05
N PHE A 146 -8.75 -5.90 -13.86
CA PHE A 146 -8.85 -4.44 -13.68
C PHE A 146 -7.87 -3.70 -14.59
N GLY A 147 -6.63 -4.18 -14.72
CA GLY A 147 -5.67 -3.64 -15.68
C GLY A 147 -6.12 -3.72 -17.14
N GLU A 148 -6.79 -4.82 -17.52
CA GLU A 148 -7.37 -4.97 -18.86
C GLU A 148 -8.52 -4.00 -19.14
N VAL A 149 -9.40 -3.78 -18.17
CA VAL A 149 -10.46 -2.74 -18.25
C VAL A 149 -9.87 -1.36 -18.44
N ILE A 150 -8.80 -1.03 -17.70
CA ILE A 150 -8.06 0.22 -17.86
C ILE A 150 -7.54 0.36 -19.30
N THR A 151 -6.98 -0.69 -19.87
CA THR A 151 -6.42 -0.64 -21.23
C THR A 151 -7.48 -0.34 -22.29
N GLN A 152 -8.71 -0.79 -22.12
CA GLN A 152 -9.82 -0.52 -23.05
C GLN A 152 -10.23 0.96 -23.03
N GLY A 153 -10.09 1.65 -21.90
CA GLY A 153 -10.43 3.06 -21.70
C GLY A 153 -9.32 4.06 -22.01
N ILE A 154 -8.10 3.63 -22.29
CA ILE A 154 -6.91 4.51 -22.40
C ILE A 154 -7.09 5.69 -23.39
N LYS A 155 -7.87 5.54 -24.45
CA LYS A 155 -8.05 6.59 -25.46
C LYS A 155 -8.68 7.86 -24.90
N ASP A 156 -9.54 7.74 -23.89
CA ASP A 156 -10.31 8.84 -23.32
C ASP A 156 -9.83 9.29 -21.93
N TRP A 157 -8.74 8.68 -21.43
CA TRP A 157 -8.27 8.86 -20.04
C TRP A 157 -7.88 10.29 -19.69
N TYR A 158 -7.49 11.11 -20.66
CA TYR A 158 -7.20 12.54 -20.44
C TYR A 158 -8.47 13.39 -20.32
N GLN A 159 -9.63 12.84 -20.65
CA GLN A 159 -10.93 13.51 -20.61
C GLN A 159 -11.88 12.88 -19.58
N MET A 160 -11.33 12.27 -18.55
CA MET A 160 -12.13 11.66 -17.49
C MET A 160 -12.09 12.50 -16.22
N ASN A 161 -13.22 12.58 -15.54
CA ASN A 161 -13.27 13.09 -14.17
C ASN A 161 -12.69 12.06 -13.19
N PRO A 162 -12.07 12.48 -12.08
CA PRO A 162 -11.66 11.57 -11.02
C PRO A 162 -12.84 10.72 -10.54
N PRO A 163 -12.59 9.45 -10.14
CA PRO A 163 -13.64 8.60 -9.62
C PRO A 163 -14.23 9.16 -8.32
N VAL A 164 -15.53 9.00 -8.15
CA VAL A 164 -16.21 9.32 -6.89
C VAL A 164 -15.88 8.23 -5.89
N ILE A 165 -15.21 8.59 -4.83
CA ILE A 165 -14.78 7.69 -3.76
C ILE A 165 -15.41 8.17 -2.46
N ALA A 166 -16.09 7.26 -1.76
CA ALA A 166 -16.63 7.55 -0.44
C ALA A 166 -15.50 7.80 0.58
N GLY A 167 -15.71 8.74 1.49
CA GLY A 167 -14.78 9.09 2.56
C GLY A 167 -15.24 10.35 3.28
N SER A 168 -14.60 10.66 4.38
CA SER A 168 -14.93 11.83 5.21
C SER A 168 -14.05 13.03 4.86
N ILE A 169 -14.65 14.23 4.81
CA ILE A 169 -13.93 15.50 4.72
C ILE A 169 -14.46 16.40 5.84
N PRO A 170 -13.63 16.77 6.83
CA PRO A 170 -12.22 16.41 6.98
C PRO A 170 -12.02 14.91 7.19
N TYR A 171 -10.85 14.38 6.77
CA TYR A 171 -10.51 12.98 6.99
C TYR A 171 -10.52 12.65 8.48
N ARG A 172 -10.77 11.37 8.81
CA ARG A 172 -10.64 10.89 10.19
C ARG A 172 -9.27 11.23 10.78
N GLU A 173 -9.24 11.48 12.07
CA GLU A 173 -7.99 11.73 12.78
C GLU A 173 -7.05 10.51 12.70
N ARG A 174 -5.76 10.77 12.56
CA ARG A 174 -4.74 9.72 12.60
C ARG A 174 -4.61 9.18 14.02
N THR A 175 -4.73 7.87 14.17
CA THR A 175 -4.43 7.23 15.46
C THR A 175 -2.91 7.05 15.57
N PRO A 176 -2.24 7.64 16.56
CA PRO A 176 -0.82 7.41 16.76
C PRO A 176 -0.54 5.92 16.98
N LEU A 177 0.40 5.36 16.23
CA LEU A 177 0.87 3.98 16.38
C LEU A 177 2.14 3.90 17.23
N GLY A 178 2.66 5.03 17.70
CA GLY A 178 3.95 5.15 18.38
C GLY A 178 4.00 4.50 19.76
N GLY A 179 5.22 4.22 20.22
CA GLY A 179 5.48 3.67 21.55
C GLY A 179 5.41 2.15 21.65
N ILE A 180 5.15 1.44 20.53
CA ILE A 180 5.14 -0.02 20.47
C ILE A 180 5.98 -0.47 19.26
N SER A 181 6.75 -1.54 19.44
CA SER A 181 7.49 -2.20 18.35
C SER A 181 7.48 -3.71 18.53
N PRO A 182 7.76 -4.49 17.47
CA PRO A 182 7.95 -5.92 17.62
C PRO A 182 9.08 -6.28 18.60
N ASN A 183 8.84 -7.27 19.43
CA ASN A 183 9.78 -7.80 20.39
C ASN A 183 10.80 -8.74 19.72
N LEU A 184 11.88 -9.05 20.45
CA LEU A 184 12.89 -10.04 20.05
C LEU A 184 12.82 -11.24 20.99
N ILE A 185 12.70 -12.43 20.43
CA ILE A 185 12.98 -13.70 21.12
C ILE A 185 14.46 -13.99 20.94
N GLN A 186 15.25 -13.67 21.96
CA GLN A 186 16.71 -13.69 21.89
C GLN A 186 17.24 -15.08 21.52
N GLU A 187 16.65 -16.14 22.06
CA GLU A 187 17.06 -17.54 21.88
C GLU A 187 16.90 -18.03 20.44
N ARG A 188 16.06 -17.36 19.65
CA ARG A 188 15.83 -17.68 18.23
C ARG A 188 16.67 -16.81 17.29
N CYS A 189 17.24 -15.72 17.79
CA CYS A 189 17.87 -14.73 16.94
C CYS A 189 19.29 -15.14 16.53
N THR A 190 19.51 -15.36 15.24
CA THR A 190 20.83 -15.66 14.65
C THR A 190 21.61 -14.41 14.25
N LEU A 191 21.12 -13.22 14.54
CA LEU A 191 21.72 -11.93 14.15
C LEU A 191 21.94 -11.78 12.63
N CYS A 192 21.13 -12.44 11.80
CA CYS A 192 21.26 -12.45 10.33
C CYS A 192 21.04 -11.09 9.65
N GLY A 193 20.49 -10.10 10.33
CA GLY A 193 20.28 -8.75 9.84
C GLY A 193 19.08 -8.56 8.89
N THR A 194 18.30 -9.61 8.59
CA THR A 194 17.15 -9.51 7.69
C THR A 194 16.14 -8.46 8.15
N CYS A 195 15.85 -8.39 9.45
CA CYS A 195 14.93 -7.40 10.02
C CYS A 195 15.42 -5.96 9.88
N VAL A 196 16.74 -5.73 9.93
CA VAL A 196 17.35 -4.41 9.71
C VAL A 196 17.16 -3.99 8.27
N LYS A 197 17.52 -4.86 7.32
CA LYS A 197 17.40 -4.59 5.87
C LYS A 197 15.95 -4.39 5.42
N ALA A 198 15.00 -5.05 6.08
CA ALA A 198 13.58 -4.96 5.74
C ALA A 198 12.87 -3.75 6.40
N CYS A 199 13.53 -3.01 7.29
CA CYS A 199 12.88 -1.93 8.03
C CYS A 199 12.74 -0.65 7.18
N PRO A 200 11.52 -0.25 6.81
CA PRO A 200 11.33 0.92 5.95
C PRO A 200 11.67 2.25 6.62
N THR A 201 11.72 2.29 7.96
CA THR A 201 12.07 3.49 8.72
C THR A 201 13.49 3.44 9.30
N ASN A 202 14.24 2.36 8.99
CA ASN A 202 15.63 2.16 9.45
C ASN A 202 15.82 2.29 10.98
N VAL A 203 14.81 1.86 11.75
CA VAL A 203 14.80 1.99 13.22
C VAL A 203 15.35 0.76 13.96
N ILE A 204 15.80 -0.26 13.22
CA ILE A 204 16.34 -1.49 13.78
C ILE A 204 17.86 -1.50 13.58
N THR A 205 18.60 -1.75 14.65
CA THR A 205 20.07 -1.83 14.63
C THR A 205 20.57 -3.14 15.21
N ILE A 206 21.80 -3.51 14.84
CA ILE A 206 22.52 -4.67 15.39
C ILE A 206 23.79 -4.16 16.08
N SER A 207 23.94 -4.50 17.37
CA SER A 207 25.16 -4.26 18.13
C SER A 207 25.23 -5.32 19.26
N GLY A 208 25.69 -6.54 18.92
CA GLY A 208 25.63 -7.70 19.82
C GLY A 208 24.20 -8.25 20.05
N CYS A 209 23.18 -7.44 19.87
CA CYS A 209 21.76 -7.81 19.88
C CYS A 209 20.99 -6.94 18.89
N ILE A 210 19.72 -7.28 18.64
CA ILE A 210 18.81 -6.46 17.83
C ILE A 210 18.09 -5.48 18.74
N THR A 211 18.19 -4.20 18.43
CA THR A 211 17.44 -3.13 19.10
C THR A 211 16.51 -2.42 18.12
N THR A 212 15.47 -1.79 18.63
CA THR A 212 14.50 -1.05 17.82
C THR A 212 14.21 0.31 18.46
N ASN A 213 14.37 1.40 17.72
CA ASN A 213 13.84 2.69 18.14
C ASN A 213 12.31 2.67 18.02
N VAL A 214 11.67 2.56 19.16
CA VAL A 214 10.20 2.36 19.26
C VAL A 214 9.42 3.58 18.78
N LYS A 215 9.96 4.80 18.95
CA LYS A 215 9.28 6.06 18.61
C LYS A 215 8.96 6.15 17.12
N ASP A 216 9.86 5.69 16.28
CA ASP A 216 9.78 5.82 14.83
C ASP A 216 9.32 4.51 14.15
N CYS A 217 8.90 3.51 14.95
CA CYS A 217 8.35 2.26 14.45
C CYS A 217 6.91 2.47 13.97
N ILE A 218 6.67 2.22 12.68
CA ILE A 218 5.34 2.34 12.04
C ILE A 218 4.50 1.07 12.11
N LEU A 219 4.90 0.06 12.87
CA LEU A 219 4.21 -1.22 13.04
C LEU A 219 3.84 -1.94 11.72
N CYS A 220 4.63 -1.75 10.67
CA CYS A 220 4.43 -2.40 9.37
C CYS A 220 4.62 -3.92 9.39
N CYS A 221 5.28 -4.44 10.42
CA CYS A 221 5.61 -5.86 10.60
C CYS A 221 6.49 -6.50 9.51
N ALA A 222 7.17 -5.74 8.66
CA ALA A 222 8.12 -6.29 7.69
C ALA A 222 9.20 -7.14 8.39
N CYS A 223 9.72 -6.68 9.52
CA CYS A 223 10.70 -7.40 10.32
C CYS A 223 10.14 -8.69 10.98
N VAL A 224 8.83 -8.76 11.22
CA VAL A 224 8.15 -9.94 11.76
C VAL A 224 7.94 -10.97 10.66
N LYS A 225 7.31 -10.54 9.55
CA LYS A 225 6.99 -11.42 8.42
C LYS A 225 8.24 -11.92 7.68
N GLY A 226 9.30 -11.12 7.65
CA GLY A 226 10.56 -11.45 6.98
C GLY A 226 11.58 -12.18 7.86
N CYS A 227 11.31 -12.43 9.15
CA CYS A 227 12.28 -13.11 10.02
C CYS A 227 12.31 -14.62 9.76
N PRO A 228 13.42 -15.21 9.22
CA PRO A 228 13.47 -16.63 8.91
C PRO A 228 13.36 -17.51 10.17
N GLU A 229 13.89 -17.03 11.29
CA GLU A 229 13.90 -17.74 12.56
C GLU A 229 12.66 -17.45 13.43
N GLN A 230 11.70 -16.65 12.91
CA GLN A 230 10.53 -16.19 13.68
C GLN A 230 10.92 -15.59 15.05
N ALA A 231 12.10 -14.97 15.12
CA ALA A 231 12.63 -14.34 16.32
C ALA A 231 12.02 -12.94 16.56
N ARG A 232 11.42 -12.31 15.53
CA ARG A 232 10.72 -11.04 15.67
C ARG A 232 9.23 -11.30 15.81
N VAL A 233 8.63 -10.86 16.91
CA VAL A 233 7.22 -11.10 17.22
C VAL A 233 6.53 -9.79 17.62
N LEU A 234 5.26 -9.64 17.23
CA LEU A 234 4.44 -8.54 17.67
C LEU A 234 3.62 -9.01 18.87
N ASP A 235 4.18 -8.85 20.06
CA ASP A 235 3.53 -9.26 21.31
C ASP A 235 3.45 -8.07 22.28
N HIS A 236 2.27 -7.48 22.34
CA HIS A 236 1.93 -6.38 23.25
C HIS A 236 0.43 -6.48 23.59
N PRO A 237 0.01 -6.31 24.85
CA PRO A 237 -1.38 -6.52 25.28
C PRO A 237 -2.42 -5.80 24.42
N ALA A 238 -2.21 -4.51 24.14
CA ALA A 238 -3.12 -3.71 23.30
C ALA A 238 -3.20 -4.21 21.85
N LEU A 239 -2.09 -4.71 21.29
CA LEU A 239 -2.05 -5.24 19.92
C LEU A 239 -2.59 -6.66 19.86
N ASN A 240 -2.42 -7.46 20.90
CA ASN A 240 -2.99 -8.79 21.01
C ASN A 240 -4.53 -8.70 21.06
N ALA A 241 -5.09 -7.83 21.91
CA ALA A 241 -6.52 -7.57 21.94
C ALA A 241 -7.07 -7.08 20.60
N ARG A 242 -6.33 -6.20 19.92
CA ARG A 242 -6.72 -5.73 18.57
C ARG A 242 -6.65 -6.84 17.53
N ARG A 243 -5.61 -7.69 17.56
CA ARG A 243 -5.48 -8.87 16.70
C ARG A 243 -6.65 -9.84 16.88
N GLU A 244 -6.99 -10.16 18.12
CA GLU A 244 -8.11 -11.04 18.44
C GLU A 244 -9.44 -10.45 17.93
N MET A 245 -9.70 -9.18 18.20
CA MET A 245 -10.89 -8.49 17.70
C MET A 245 -10.97 -8.55 16.17
N LEU A 246 -9.85 -8.28 15.46
CA LEU A 246 -9.82 -8.34 14.00
C LEU A 246 -10.05 -9.76 13.48
N ALA A 247 -9.40 -10.77 14.09
CA ALA A 247 -9.54 -12.16 13.70
C ALA A 247 -10.93 -12.71 13.98
N THR A 248 -11.66 -12.19 14.98
CA THR A 248 -13.00 -12.64 15.34
C THR A 248 -14.08 -11.98 14.48
N HIS A 249 -14.00 -10.67 14.27
CA HIS A 249 -15.11 -9.91 13.68
C HIS A 249 -14.98 -9.65 12.18
N TYR A 250 -13.80 -9.86 11.60
CA TYR A 250 -13.55 -9.55 10.18
C TYR A 250 -13.06 -10.78 9.41
N GLN A 251 -13.70 -11.94 9.62
CA GLN A 251 -13.38 -13.21 8.95
C GLN A 251 -13.98 -13.31 7.55
N THR A 252 -15.15 -12.71 7.35
CA THR A 252 -15.85 -12.78 6.07
C THR A 252 -14.95 -12.22 4.96
N ARG A 253 -14.76 -13.02 3.91
CA ARG A 253 -14.00 -12.61 2.73
C ARG A 253 -14.65 -11.36 2.11
N LYS A 254 -13.88 -10.29 2.02
CA LYS A 254 -14.26 -9.10 1.25
C LYS A 254 -13.66 -9.20 -0.16
N GLU A 255 -14.36 -8.60 -1.11
CA GLU A 255 -13.92 -8.49 -2.48
C GLU A 255 -13.35 -7.10 -2.76
N PRO A 256 -12.46 -6.95 -3.76
CA PRO A 256 -11.93 -5.66 -4.14
C PRO A 256 -13.03 -4.68 -4.54
N SER A 257 -12.91 -3.43 -4.08
CA SER A 257 -13.76 -2.32 -4.54
C SER A 257 -13.05 -1.59 -5.67
N ILE A 258 -13.75 -1.40 -6.79
CA ILE A 258 -13.21 -0.75 -8.00
C ILE A 258 -14.07 0.47 -8.33
N PHE A 259 -13.41 1.58 -8.65
CA PHE A 259 -14.02 2.87 -8.99
C PHE A 259 -13.41 3.36 -10.30
N ILE A 260 -14.21 3.65 -11.28
CA ILE A 260 -13.79 4.20 -12.58
C ILE A 260 -14.34 5.62 -12.68
N GLY A 261 -13.52 6.54 -13.14
CA GLY A 261 -13.93 7.91 -13.43
C GLY A 261 -14.96 7.96 -14.55
N ALA A 262 -15.74 9.02 -14.57
CA ALA A 262 -16.70 9.26 -15.64
C ALA A 262 -16.07 10.07 -16.79
N ALA A 263 -16.49 9.84 -18.03
CA ALA A 263 -16.13 10.70 -19.14
C ALA A 263 -16.60 12.15 -18.89
N VAL A 264 -15.79 13.12 -19.28
CA VAL A 264 -16.22 14.54 -19.27
C VAL A 264 -17.26 14.71 -20.34
N GLU A 265 -18.52 14.96 -19.97
CA GLU A 265 -19.54 15.35 -20.93
C GLU A 265 -19.17 16.73 -21.49
N ASN A 266 -18.90 16.80 -22.79
CA ASN A 266 -18.80 18.09 -23.48
C ASN A 266 -20.17 18.71 -23.49
N VAL A 267 -20.47 19.62 -22.58
CA VAL A 267 -21.63 20.51 -22.68
C VAL A 267 -21.34 21.46 -23.86
N ILE A 268 -21.91 21.14 -25.01
CA ILE A 268 -21.90 21.99 -26.21
C ILE A 268 -22.78 23.22 -25.96
#